data_9e7ef29e9a0d29bdc3f08a8aea936b89
#
_entry.id   9e7ef29e9a0d29bdc3f08a8aea936b89
#
_cell.length_a   1.000
_cell.length_b   1.000
_cell.length_c   1.000
_cell.angle_alpha   90.00
_cell.angle_beta   90.00
_cell.angle_gamma   90.00
#
_symmetry.space_group_name_H-M   'P 1'
#
loop_
_entity.id
_entity.type
_entity.pdbx_description
1 polymer ?
#
loop_
_entity_poly.entity_id
_entity_poly.type
_entity_poly.pdbx_seq_one_letter_code
_entity_poly.pdbx_strand_id
1 'polypeptide(L)'
;MLAVIAAVVSYSHMYELALRHGEPEWRAALFPLSVDGMIVASSMTLLSDARNGRKGGLLPWALLIIGSGASLAANVAVADPTTWSRIIHAWPSFALIGAYELLMRAFRTAARSVRSADAERTHSESEP
;
A
#
# COMPACT_ATOMS: atom_id res chain seq x y z
N MET A 1 -10.09 -6.66 6.57
CA MET A 1 -10.28 -6.15 7.94
C MET A 1 -8.97 -5.66 8.57
N LEU A 2 -7.91 -6.47 8.60
CA LEU A 2 -6.60 -6.07 9.17
C LEU A 2 -6.03 -4.79 8.54
N ALA A 3 -6.10 -4.64 7.22
CA ALA A 3 -5.64 -3.45 6.51
C ALA A 3 -6.40 -2.17 6.90
N VAL A 4 -7.71 -2.28 7.17
CA VAL A 4 -8.52 -1.13 7.61
C VAL A 4 -8.11 -0.70 9.02
N ILE A 5 -7.91 -1.65 9.93
CA ILE A 5 -7.44 -1.37 11.28
C ILE A 5 -6.06 -0.69 11.23
N ALA A 6 -5.15 -1.24 10.45
CA ALA A 6 -3.81 -0.67 10.28
C ALA A 6 -3.84 0.75 9.69
N ALA A 7 -4.72 1.01 8.71
CA ALA A 7 -4.91 2.34 8.13
C ALA A 7 -5.45 3.35 9.15
N VAL A 8 -6.45 2.97 9.95
CA VAL A 8 -7.01 3.85 11.00
C VAL A 8 -5.97 4.19 12.06
N VAL A 9 -5.19 3.21 12.50
CA VAL A 9 -4.13 3.42 13.49
C VAL A 9 -3.02 4.32 12.91
N SER A 10 -2.59 4.06 11.68
CA SER A 10 -1.59 4.88 11.00
C SER A 10 -2.06 6.32 10.80
N TYR A 11 -3.34 6.51 10.40
CA TYR A 11 -3.95 7.83 10.27
C TYR A 11 -3.88 8.60 11.58
N SER A 12 -4.30 7.99 12.69
CA SER A 12 -4.28 8.67 13.99
C SER A 12 -2.87 9.06 14.44
N HIS A 13 -1.86 8.24 14.17
CA HIS A 13 -0.46 8.58 14.49
C HIS A 13 0.06 9.75 13.65
N MET A 14 -0.23 9.77 12.35
CA MET A 14 0.16 10.89 11.47
C MET A 14 -0.57 12.19 11.84
N TYR A 15 -1.85 12.11 12.19
CA TYR A 15 -2.63 13.24 12.68
C TYR A 15 -2.04 13.82 13.97
N GLU A 16 -1.76 12.97 14.96
CA GLU A 16 -1.14 13.37 16.21
C GLU A 16 0.24 13.99 16.00
N LEU A 17 1.05 13.42 15.10
CA LEU A 17 2.36 13.95 14.77
C LEU A 17 2.27 15.37 14.20
N ALA A 18 1.33 15.63 13.29
CA ALA A 18 1.11 16.95 12.71
C ALA A 18 0.68 17.96 13.78
N LEU A 19 -0.22 17.59 14.69
CA LEU A 19 -0.63 18.44 15.80
C LEU A 19 0.52 18.79 16.74
N ARG A 20 1.39 17.81 17.05
CA ARG A 20 2.58 18.04 17.90
C ARG A 20 3.56 19.03 17.28
N HIS A 21 3.58 19.15 15.94
CA HIS A 21 4.41 20.10 15.22
C HIS A 21 3.74 21.44 14.95
N GLY A 22 2.59 21.70 15.58
CA GLY A 22 1.93 22.99 15.55
C GLY A 22 1.02 23.22 14.34
N GLU A 23 0.71 22.17 13.55
CA GLU A 23 -0.24 22.30 12.48
C GLU A 23 -1.68 22.46 13.02
N PRO A 24 -2.50 23.34 12.42
CA PRO A 24 -3.90 23.46 12.79
C PRO A 24 -4.67 22.17 12.48
N GLU A 25 -5.71 21.87 13.25
CA GLU A 25 -6.47 20.61 13.17
C GLU A 25 -6.87 20.19 11.75
N TRP A 26 -7.34 21.14 10.95
CA TRP A 26 -7.77 20.84 9.57
C TRP A 26 -6.62 20.43 8.65
N ARG A 27 -5.41 21.00 8.82
CA ARG A 27 -4.22 20.55 8.07
C ARG A 27 -3.70 19.24 8.61
N ALA A 28 -3.68 19.08 9.93
CA ALA A 28 -3.30 17.83 10.56
C ALA A 28 -4.15 16.65 10.07
N ALA A 29 -5.45 16.87 9.83
CA ALA A 29 -6.34 15.87 9.27
C ALA A 29 -6.07 15.56 7.78
N LEU A 30 -5.66 16.56 7.00
CA LEU A 30 -5.37 16.39 5.58
C LEU A 30 -4.02 15.69 5.33
N PHE A 31 -3.07 15.83 6.24
CA PHE A 31 -1.74 15.24 6.07
C PHE A 31 -1.77 13.71 5.91
N PRO A 32 -2.35 12.92 6.84
CA PRO A 32 -2.46 11.48 6.66
C PRO A 32 -3.30 11.09 5.45
N LEU A 33 -4.36 11.86 5.16
CA LEU A 33 -5.20 11.60 4.00
C LEU A 33 -4.43 11.74 2.69
N SER A 34 -3.51 12.69 2.59
CA SER A 34 -2.66 12.85 1.41
C SER A 34 -1.67 11.69 1.24
N VAL A 35 -1.08 11.20 2.32
CA VAL A 35 -0.16 10.05 2.31
C VAL A 35 -0.91 8.77 1.93
N ASP A 36 -2.03 8.51 2.59
CA ASP A 36 -2.85 7.32 2.31
C ASP A 36 -3.43 7.37 0.89
N GLY A 37 -3.89 8.53 0.44
CA GLY A 37 -4.38 8.74 -0.92
C GLY A 37 -3.30 8.46 -1.98
N MET A 38 -2.07 8.87 -1.73
CA MET A 38 -0.93 8.58 -2.60
C MET A 38 -0.64 7.08 -2.67
N ILE A 39 -0.67 6.38 -1.53
CA ILE A 39 -0.49 4.91 -1.47
C ILE A 39 -1.60 4.21 -2.24
N VAL A 40 -2.86 4.58 -2.01
CA VAL A 40 -4.02 3.97 -2.69
C VAL A 40 -3.96 4.22 -4.19
N ALA A 41 -3.75 5.45 -4.64
CA ALA A 41 -3.68 5.79 -6.06
C ALA A 41 -2.54 5.05 -6.78
N SER A 42 -1.36 5.00 -6.16
CA SER A 42 -0.22 4.26 -6.70
C SER A 42 -0.50 2.76 -6.79
N SER A 43 -1.11 2.19 -5.75
CA SER A 43 -1.48 0.77 -5.70
C SER A 43 -2.50 0.42 -6.78
N MET A 44 -3.51 1.26 -6.97
CA MET A 44 -4.52 1.05 -8.02
C MET A 44 -3.93 1.13 -9.42
N THR A 45 -2.99 2.05 -9.65
CA THR A 45 -2.29 2.17 -10.93
C THR A 45 -1.44 0.94 -11.21
N LEU A 46 -0.64 0.48 -10.24
CA LEU A 46 0.17 -0.72 -10.37
C LEU A 46 -0.68 -1.97 -10.59
N LEU A 47 -1.82 -2.06 -9.91
CA LEU A 47 -2.76 -3.16 -10.07
C LEU A 47 -3.37 -3.16 -11.48
N SER A 48 -3.78 -2.00 -11.99
CA SER A 48 -4.30 -1.83 -13.35
C SER A 48 -3.26 -2.25 -14.39
N ASP A 49 -2.01 -1.82 -14.23
CA ASP A 49 -0.92 -2.19 -15.12
C ASP A 49 -0.65 -3.69 -15.10
N ALA A 50 -0.67 -4.31 -13.92
CA ALA A 50 -0.50 -5.76 -13.78
C ALA A 50 -1.63 -6.56 -14.46
N ARG A 51 -2.87 -6.10 -14.32
CA ARG A 51 -4.04 -6.74 -14.99
C ARG A 51 -3.96 -6.65 -16.51
N ASN A 52 -3.45 -5.54 -17.03
CA ASN A 52 -3.31 -5.31 -18.48
C ASN A 52 -1.99 -5.87 -19.05
N GLY A 53 -1.20 -6.59 -18.26
CA GLY A 53 0.09 -7.15 -18.68
C GLY A 53 1.16 -6.10 -18.95
N ARG A 54 0.97 -4.86 -18.50
CA ARG A 54 1.94 -3.77 -18.59
C ARG A 54 2.90 -3.82 -17.41
N LYS A 55 4.14 -3.38 -17.65
CA LYS A 55 5.09 -3.16 -16.55
C LYS A 55 4.68 -1.89 -15.80
N GLY A 56 4.57 -1.97 -14.49
CA GLY A 56 4.34 -0.79 -13.65
C GLY A 56 5.41 0.27 -13.90
N GLY A 57 4.98 1.52 -14.08
CA GLY A 57 5.87 2.65 -14.29
C GLY A 57 6.70 2.98 -13.05
N LEU A 58 7.78 3.75 -13.24
CA LEU A 58 8.65 4.21 -12.15
C LEU A 58 7.89 5.13 -11.17
N LEU A 59 7.02 6.00 -11.67
CA LEU A 59 6.30 6.97 -10.85
C LEU A 59 5.36 6.30 -9.82
N PRO A 60 4.47 5.35 -10.18
CA PRO A 60 3.65 4.66 -9.20
C PRO A 60 4.47 3.91 -8.13
N TRP A 61 5.58 3.29 -8.51
CA TRP A 61 6.48 2.63 -7.57
C TRP A 61 7.15 3.61 -6.62
N ALA A 62 7.66 4.73 -7.14
CA ALA A 62 8.28 5.77 -6.33
C ALA A 62 7.29 6.36 -5.33
N LEU A 63 6.07 6.68 -5.75
CA LEU A 63 5.01 7.21 -4.88
C LEU A 63 4.59 6.21 -3.81
N LEU A 64 4.49 4.93 -4.15
CA LEU A 64 4.19 3.86 -3.21
C LEU A 64 5.27 3.73 -2.13
N ILE A 65 6.54 3.73 -2.53
CA ILE A 65 7.68 3.64 -1.61
C ILE A 65 7.76 4.87 -0.72
N ILE A 66 7.62 6.07 -1.29
CA ILE A 66 7.65 7.34 -0.53
C ILE A 66 6.49 7.39 0.45
N GLY A 67 5.27 7.08 0.03
CA GLY A 67 4.09 7.07 0.89
C GLY A 67 4.20 6.06 2.02
N SER A 68 4.63 4.84 1.73
CA SER A 68 4.83 3.79 2.73
C SER A 68 5.95 4.15 3.71
N GLY A 69 7.04 4.73 3.22
CA GLY A 69 8.15 5.21 4.04
C GLY A 69 7.74 6.37 4.96
N ALA A 70 6.98 7.32 4.45
CA ALA A 70 6.44 8.43 5.24
C ALA A 70 5.47 7.95 6.33
N SER A 71 4.58 7.01 6.00
CA SER A 71 3.67 6.38 6.96
C SER A 71 4.43 5.64 8.06
N LEU A 72 5.43 4.84 7.70
CA LEU A 72 6.29 4.14 8.67
C LEU A 72 7.05 5.13 9.56
N ALA A 73 7.67 6.14 8.98
CA ALA A 73 8.42 7.15 9.71
C ALA A 73 7.53 7.91 10.72
N ALA A 74 6.31 8.29 10.31
CA ALA A 74 5.35 8.95 11.19
C ALA A 74 4.93 8.06 12.36
N ASN A 75 4.64 6.77 12.10
CA ASN A 75 4.28 5.82 13.15
C ASN A 75 5.41 5.61 14.17
N VAL A 76 6.65 5.56 13.71
CA VAL A 76 7.82 5.44 14.60
C VAL A 76 8.10 6.74 15.36
N ALA A 77 7.89 7.90 14.73
CA ALA A 77 8.13 9.22 15.34
C ALA A 77 7.18 9.54 16.51
N VAL A 78 5.96 9.00 16.49
CA VAL A 78 4.98 9.16 17.59
C VAL A 78 5.30 8.25 18.78
N ALA A 79 6.07 7.18 18.55
CA ALA A 79 6.40 6.20 19.58
C ALA A 79 7.29 6.79 20.68
N ASP A 80 7.04 6.39 21.92
CA ASP A 80 7.96 6.64 23.04
C ASP A 80 9.35 6.03 22.74
N PRO A 81 10.45 6.53 23.36
CA PRO A 81 11.81 6.10 23.04
C PRO A 81 12.16 4.66 23.47
N THR A 82 11.17 3.82 23.75
CA THR A 82 11.37 2.41 24.07
C THR A 82 11.29 1.55 22.83
N THR A 83 12.09 0.49 22.75
CA THR A 83 12.11 -0.43 21.61
C THR A 83 10.74 -1.08 21.37
N TRP A 84 10.04 -1.47 22.43
CA TRP A 84 8.71 -2.07 22.34
C TRP A 84 7.67 -1.11 21.80
N SER A 85 7.68 0.14 22.25
CA SER A 85 6.77 1.17 21.74
C SER A 85 6.99 1.40 20.24
N ARG A 86 8.23 1.50 19.80
CA ARG A 86 8.57 1.66 18.37
C ARG A 86 8.12 0.47 17.52
N ILE A 87 8.28 -0.75 18.02
CA ILE A 87 7.80 -1.96 17.32
C ILE A 87 6.28 -1.94 17.19
N ILE A 88 5.55 -1.65 18.27
CA ILE A 88 4.08 -1.58 18.26
C ILE A 88 3.59 -0.50 17.28
N HIS A 89 4.20 0.66 17.27
CA HIS A 89 3.82 1.77 16.38
C HIS A 89 4.22 1.54 14.91
N ALA A 90 5.28 0.80 14.64
CA ALA A 90 5.68 0.41 13.29
C ALA A 90 4.83 -0.73 12.71
N TRP A 91 4.21 -1.55 13.57
CA TRP A 91 3.49 -2.76 13.18
C TRP A 91 2.40 -2.52 12.12
N PRO A 92 1.53 -1.49 12.22
CA PRO A 92 0.50 -1.22 11.23
C PRO A 92 1.06 -1.03 9.81
N SER A 93 2.20 -0.34 9.68
CA SER A 93 2.85 -0.12 8.38
C SER A 93 3.40 -1.41 7.80
N PHE A 94 4.01 -2.27 8.60
CA PHE A 94 4.45 -3.59 8.16
C PHE A 94 3.28 -4.48 7.76
N ALA A 95 2.20 -4.45 8.52
CA ALA A 95 0.98 -5.20 8.19
C ALA A 95 0.37 -4.75 6.86
N LEU A 96 0.34 -3.44 6.58
CA LEU A 96 -0.13 -2.89 5.30
C LEU A 96 0.76 -3.32 4.14
N ILE A 97 2.08 -3.22 4.29
CA ILE A 97 3.05 -3.66 3.26
C ILE A 97 2.89 -5.16 2.99
N GLY A 98 2.80 -5.97 4.04
CA GLY A 98 2.60 -7.42 3.91
C GLY A 98 1.28 -7.78 3.23
N ALA A 99 0.19 -7.13 3.63
CA ALA A 99 -1.13 -7.32 3.00
C ALA A 99 -1.13 -6.92 1.52
N TYR A 100 -0.47 -5.83 1.18
CA TYR A 100 -0.30 -5.38 -0.20
C TYR A 100 0.49 -6.39 -1.04
N GLU A 101 1.62 -6.87 -0.53
CA GLU A 101 2.45 -7.86 -1.23
C GLU A 101 1.69 -9.16 -1.48
N LEU A 102 0.94 -9.67 -0.49
CA LEU A 102 0.10 -10.85 -0.64
C LEU A 102 -1.00 -10.65 -1.69
N LEU A 103 -1.63 -9.48 -1.70
CA LEU A 103 -2.64 -9.13 -2.68
C LEU A 103 -2.07 -9.10 -4.10
N MET A 104 -0.90 -8.47 -4.28
CA MET A 104 -0.22 -8.42 -5.57
C MET A 104 0.20 -9.81 -6.07
N ARG A 105 0.66 -10.69 -5.18
CA ARG A 105 0.95 -12.08 -5.53
C ARG A 105 -0.29 -12.83 -5.98
N ALA A 106 -1.40 -12.70 -5.26
CA ALA A 106 -2.66 -13.33 -5.61
C ALA A 106 -3.14 -12.88 -7.01
N PHE A 107 -3.07 -11.59 -7.31
CA PHE A 107 -3.44 -11.06 -8.63
C PHE A 107 -2.52 -11.55 -9.75
N ARG A 108 -1.21 -11.60 -9.52
CA ARG A 108 -0.26 -12.13 -10.51
C ARG A 108 -0.51 -13.60 -10.81
N THR A 109 -0.84 -14.39 -9.80
CA THR A 109 -1.18 -15.81 -9.96
C THR A 109 -2.47 -15.97 -10.75
N ALA A 110 -3.52 -15.23 -10.40
CA ALA A 110 -4.80 -15.27 -11.12
C ALA A 110 -4.64 -14.85 -12.59
N ALA A 111 -3.87 -13.80 -12.88
CA ALA A 111 -3.61 -13.36 -14.25
C ALA A 111 -2.85 -14.40 -15.07
N ARG A 112 -1.92 -15.14 -14.46
CA ARG A 112 -1.20 -16.24 -15.13
C ARG A 112 -2.14 -17.39 -15.45
N SER A 113 -3.01 -17.79 -14.53
CA SER A 113 -3.97 -18.88 -14.74
C SER A 113 -4.94 -18.59 -15.90
N VAL A 114 -5.44 -17.36 -15.98
CA VAL A 114 -6.30 -16.93 -17.10
C VAL A 114 -5.54 -17.01 -18.43
N ARG A 115 -4.32 -16.50 -18.49
CA ARG A 115 -3.50 -16.53 -19.71
C ARG A 115 -3.18 -17.95 -20.17
N SER A 116 -2.91 -18.86 -19.24
CA SER A 116 -2.66 -20.26 -19.55
C SER A 116 -3.91 -20.95 -20.12
N ALA A 117 -5.08 -20.68 -19.54
CA ALA A 117 -6.34 -21.22 -20.04
C ALA A 117 -6.70 -20.71 -21.45
N ASP A 118 -6.41 -19.44 -21.74
CA ASP A 118 -6.63 -18.87 -23.07
C ASP A 118 -5.66 -19.47 -24.11
N ALA A 119 -4.42 -19.70 -23.73
CA ALA A 119 -3.43 -20.34 -24.61
C ALA A 119 -3.81 -21.80 -24.95
N GLU A 120 -4.32 -22.55 -24.00
CA GLU A 120 -4.82 -23.92 -24.25
C GLU A 120 -6.02 -23.94 -25.19
N ARG A 121 -6.95 -22.98 -25.04
CA ARG A 121 -8.11 -22.86 -25.93
C ARG A 121 -7.72 -22.56 -27.36
N THR A 122 -6.83 -21.60 -27.57
CA THR A 122 -6.34 -21.25 -28.92
C THR A 122 -5.57 -22.39 -29.58
N HIS A 123 -4.89 -23.22 -28.81
CA HIS A 123 -4.17 -24.38 -29.33
C HIS A 123 -5.15 -25.50 -29.76
N SER A 124 -6.21 -25.73 -28.98
CA SER A 124 -7.22 -26.73 -29.31
C SER A 124 -8.11 -26.34 -30.51
N GLU A 125 -8.29 -25.05 -30.78
CA GLU A 125 -9.03 -24.55 -31.96
C GLU A 125 -8.19 -24.55 -33.25
N SER A 126 -6.87 -24.66 -33.14
CA SER A 126 -5.95 -24.67 -34.30
C SER A 126 -5.54 -26.08 -34.75
N GLU A 127 -5.89 -27.13 -34.06
CA GLU A 127 -5.72 -28.50 -34.53
C GLU A 127 -6.85 -28.90 -35.48
N PRO A 128 -6.55 -29.35 -36.73
CA PRO A 128 -7.55 -29.77 -37.72
C PRO A 128 -8.22 -31.08 -37.38
#